data_6f7cce5722868bf7a4bf869b19b5fa02
#
_entry.id   6f7cce5722868bf7a4bf869b19b5fa02
#
_cell.length_a   1.000
_cell.length_b   1.000
_cell.length_c   1.000
_cell.angle_alpha   90.00
_cell.angle_beta   90.00
_cell.angle_gamma   90.00
#
_symmetry.space_group_name_H-M   'P 1'
#
loop_
_entity.id
_entity.type
_entity.pdbx_description
1 polymer ?
#
loop_
_entity_poly.entity_id
_entity_poly.type
_entity_poly.pdbx_seq_one_letter_code
_entity_poly.pdbx_strand_id
1 'polypeptide(L)'
;MLATPASPAMPLPGSTADLDLAYPPSPRSVPLGIRAATANNLIASFDQPHDPEQKWWWSRCAPLFYTILNASGSYTPEQMAEHMRVVRDVVIPSLGPRPSKAAAKGLITLDGTPFEPSWNFTRGRSVVRYAFEPLWDTGSNPEEPFGGRQVPEFARVLSRVAAPDTHLGWFDQIWARWNVAGDEAARAKQALMAHGKPASARVPQLFLAFDHHGAERRLKSYHFPILKHLATGVSTEKLVLDMMTDLRPGGDELRAAAAKMKTFFDRTKYPAAAEMLSIDCVDPRTARVKIYARTQSNSLDTVRETMTLAGLQTDEQTMEGVARVAKFWHLLLDERGGMERGQNKELRVKATHHTGICFVFEIRPGSDRVSVKPQMPWCQTNGTDARGAENFAAVLKMFGWEDHVDRFEKGVMAAASL
;
A
#
# COMPACT_ATOMS: atom_id res chain seq x y z
N MET A 1 32.41 1.88 3.24
CA MET A 1 31.31 2.07 4.22
C MET A 1 30.12 1.32 3.62
N LEU A 2 29.79 0.15 4.14
CA LEU A 2 28.61 -0.61 3.71
C LEU A 2 27.40 0.13 4.25
N ALA A 3 26.55 0.64 3.36
CA ALA A 3 25.27 1.20 3.74
C ALA A 3 24.51 0.11 4.50
N THR A 4 24.12 0.38 5.73
CA THR A 4 23.19 -0.44 6.49
C THR A 4 21.93 -0.62 5.62
N PRO A 5 21.48 -1.85 5.33
CA PRO A 5 20.22 -2.03 4.65
C PRO A 5 19.15 -1.35 5.49
N ALA A 6 18.41 -0.42 4.89
CA ALA A 6 17.26 0.18 5.52
C ALA A 6 16.34 -0.95 5.98
N SER A 7 15.88 -0.89 7.23
CA SER A 7 14.82 -1.78 7.70
C SER A 7 13.69 -1.78 6.68
N PRO A 8 13.10 -2.93 6.37
CA PRO A 8 11.98 -2.99 5.45
C PRO A 8 10.87 -2.11 5.98
N ALA A 9 10.71 -0.99 5.37
CA ALA A 9 9.74 0.00 5.74
C ALA A 9 8.53 -0.13 4.82
N MET A 10 7.37 0.11 5.36
CA MET A 10 6.15 -0.09 4.65
C MET A 10 5.18 1.05 4.85
N PRO A 11 4.86 1.77 3.84
CA PRO A 11 3.55 2.36 3.72
C PRO A 11 2.74 1.70 2.65
N LEU A 12 1.48 1.59 2.91
CA LEU A 12 0.53 1.18 1.93
C LEU A 12 -0.04 2.32 1.12
N PRO A 13 -0.53 1.94 -0.02
CA PRO A 13 -0.79 2.86 -1.07
C PRO A 13 -2.07 3.64 -0.87
N GLY A 14 -1.94 4.94 -0.84
CA GLY A 14 -2.94 5.77 -1.47
C GLY A 14 -2.64 5.83 -2.96
N SER A 15 -3.02 4.86 -3.75
CA SER A 15 -2.84 4.97 -5.18
C SER A 15 -3.82 5.98 -5.75
N THR A 16 -3.32 6.93 -6.47
CA THR A 16 -4.13 7.90 -7.17
C THR A 16 -4.54 7.39 -8.53
N ALA A 17 -5.73 7.74 -8.88
CA ALA A 17 -6.24 7.97 -10.22
C ALA A 17 -5.91 6.96 -11.31
N ASP A 18 -6.86 6.07 -11.52
CA ASP A 18 -7.22 5.63 -12.86
C ASP A 18 -7.81 6.83 -13.58
N LEU A 19 -7.04 7.53 -14.40
CA LEU A 19 -7.50 8.75 -15.04
C LEU A 19 -8.36 8.51 -16.28
N ASP A 20 -8.51 7.26 -16.77
CA ASP A 20 -9.19 7.04 -18.06
C ASP A 20 -10.00 5.74 -18.20
N LEU A 21 -10.56 5.22 -17.14
CA LEU A 21 -11.61 4.22 -17.31
C LEU A 21 -12.96 4.90 -17.14
N ALA A 22 -13.77 4.92 -18.21
CA ALA A 22 -15.17 5.34 -18.18
C ALA A 22 -15.96 4.37 -17.26
N TYR A 23 -16.17 4.80 -16.02
CA TYR A 23 -17.01 4.10 -15.07
C TYR A 23 -18.41 4.72 -15.06
N PRO A 24 -19.46 3.92 -14.83
CA PRO A 24 -20.80 4.43 -14.71
C PRO A 24 -20.91 5.46 -13.57
N PRO A 25 -21.80 6.44 -13.65
CA PRO A 25 -21.99 7.44 -12.61
C PRO A 25 -22.33 6.77 -11.27
N SER A 26 -21.80 7.34 -10.19
CA SER A 26 -22.05 6.88 -8.82
C SER A 26 -23.56 6.83 -8.53
N PRO A 27 -24.09 5.78 -7.92
CA PRO A 27 -25.47 5.73 -7.50
C PRO A 27 -25.78 6.89 -6.55
N ARG A 28 -26.99 7.45 -6.64
CA ARG A 28 -27.42 8.57 -5.80
C ARG A 28 -27.22 8.25 -4.34
N SER A 29 -26.64 9.21 -3.62
CA SER A 29 -26.29 9.12 -2.21
C SER A 29 -27.45 8.64 -1.33
N VAL A 30 -27.23 7.53 -0.61
CA VAL A 30 -28.05 7.13 0.52
C VAL A 30 -27.81 8.15 1.65
N PRO A 31 -28.85 8.56 2.41
CA PRO A 31 -28.70 9.56 3.48
C PRO A 31 -27.68 9.08 4.54
N LEU A 32 -26.67 9.91 4.80
CA LEU A 32 -25.64 9.71 5.80
C LEU A 32 -26.20 9.93 7.20
N GLY A 33 -26.88 8.93 7.75
CA GLY A 33 -27.50 9.00 9.06
C GLY A 33 -27.15 7.85 10.01
N ILE A 34 -26.07 7.10 9.72
CA ILE A 34 -25.72 5.94 10.55
C ILE A 34 -24.70 6.38 11.61
N ARG A 35 -25.13 6.42 12.88
CA ARG A 35 -24.28 6.61 14.06
C ARG A 35 -23.40 5.37 14.25
N ALA A 36 -22.24 5.48 14.94
CA ALA A 36 -21.35 4.36 15.26
C ALA A 36 -22.08 3.14 15.88
N ALA A 37 -23.10 3.38 16.70
CA ALA A 37 -24.00 2.36 17.22
C ALA A 37 -24.71 1.53 16.13
N THR A 38 -24.92 2.12 14.94
CA THR A 38 -25.58 1.44 13.82
C THR A 38 -24.60 0.57 13.02
N ALA A 39 -23.34 1.00 12.89
CA ALA A 39 -22.29 0.18 12.29
C ALA A 39 -22.06 -1.10 13.10
N ASN A 40 -21.93 -0.98 14.42
CA ASN A 40 -21.78 -2.14 15.31
C ASN A 40 -23.02 -3.05 15.29
N ASN A 41 -24.23 -2.50 15.24
CA ASN A 41 -25.45 -3.28 15.14
C ASN A 41 -25.58 -4.01 13.80
N LEU A 42 -25.18 -3.38 12.70
CA LEU A 42 -25.20 -4.01 11.39
C LEU A 42 -24.12 -5.11 11.28
N ILE A 43 -22.95 -4.86 11.83
CA ILE A 43 -21.88 -5.87 11.89
C ILE A 43 -22.28 -7.05 12.77
N ALA A 44 -23.01 -6.80 13.85
CA ALA A 44 -23.59 -7.84 14.71
C ALA A 44 -24.67 -8.67 13.98
N SER A 45 -25.30 -8.13 12.92
CA SER A 45 -26.25 -8.89 12.08
C SER A 45 -25.59 -9.84 11.09
N PHE A 46 -24.29 -9.70 10.83
CA PHE A 46 -23.55 -10.72 10.08
C PHE A 46 -23.27 -11.91 11.00
N ASP A 47 -23.44 -13.13 10.46
CA ASP A 47 -22.92 -14.31 11.13
C ASP A 47 -21.47 -14.13 11.47
N GLN A 48 -21.13 -14.23 12.74
CA GLN A 48 -19.74 -14.05 13.17
C GLN A 48 -18.91 -15.30 12.89
N PRO A 49 -17.60 -15.16 12.62
CA PRO A 49 -16.72 -16.33 12.58
C PRO A 49 -16.84 -17.17 13.85
N HIS A 50 -16.84 -18.50 13.70
CA HIS A 50 -16.90 -19.42 14.85
C HIS A 50 -15.55 -19.52 15.57
N ASP A 51 -14.45 -19.45 14.81
CA ASP A 51 -13.10 -19.49 15.34
C ASP A 51 -12.81 -18.26 16.20
N PRO A 52 -12.27 -18.44 17.44
CA PRO A 52 -12.05 -17.33 18.37
C PRO A 52 -11.03 -16.29 17.85
N GLU A 53 -10.00 -16.70 17.10
CA GLU A 53 -8.99 -15.80 16.53
C GLU A 53 -9.60 -14.99 15.38
N GLN A 54 -10.37 -15.64 14.51
CA GLN A 54 -11.08 -14.97 13.43
C GLN A 54 -12.16 -14.02 13.96
N LYS A 55 -12.88 -14.42 15.01
CA LYS A 55 -13.85 -13.55 15.68
C LYS A 55 -13.19 -12.30 16.26
N TRP A 56 -12.01 -12.45 16.84
CA TRP A 56 -11.23 -11.33 17.38
C TRP A 56 -10.79 -10.37 16.26
N TRP A 57 -10.27 -10.87 15.12
CA TRP A 57 -9.92 -10.04 13.98
C TRP A 57 -11.13 -9.36 13.35
N TRP A 58 -12.24 -10.10 13.21
CA TRP A 58 -13.50 -9.56 12.70
C TRP A 58 -13.96 -8.36 13.53
N SER A 59 -13.96 -8.48 14.85
CA SER A 59 -14.39 -7.40 15.74
C SER A 59 -13.54 -6.13 15.65
N ARG A 60 -12.29 -6.24 15.18
CA ARG A 60 -11.38 -5.09 15.01
C ARG A 60 -11.38 -4.50 13.60
N CYS A 61 -11.44 -5.35 12.59
CA CYS A 61 -11.29 -4.91 11.21
C CYS A 61 -12.61 -4.49 10.56
N ALA A 62 -13.69 -5.22 10.85
CA ALA A 62 -14.98 -5.01 10.20
C ALA A 62 -15.61 -3.65 10.49
N PRO A 63 -15.62 -3.13 11.73
CA PRO A 63 -16.22 -1.82 12.02
C PRO A 63 -15.59 -0.70 11.23
N LEU A 64 -14.27 -0.64 11.20
CA LEU A 64 -13.54 0.40 10.48
C LEU A 64 -13.78 0.31 8.97
N PHE A 65 -13.68 -0.89 8.38
CA PHE A 65 -13.89 -1.07 6.95
C PHE A 65 -15.32 -0.73 6.53
N TYR A 66 -16.31 -1.19 7.28
CA TYR A 66 -17.71 -0.84 7.04
C TYR A 66 -17.94 0.68 7.13
N THR A 67 -17.37 1.32 8.15
CA THR A 67 -17.51 2.79 8.35
C THR A 67 -16.99 3.55 7.12
N ILE A 68 -15.83 3.16 6.59
CA ILE A 68 -15.25 3.80 5.40
C ILE A 68 -16.11 3.52 4.14
N LEU A 69 -16.57 2.28 3.94
CA LEU A 69 -17.48 1.93 2.83
C LEU A 69 -18.73 2.80 2.86
N ASN A 70 -19.38 2.88 4.02
CA ASN A 70 -20.60 3.67 4.20
C ASN A 70 -20.37 5.18 4.02
N ALA A 71 -19.32 5.73 4.64
CA ALA A 71 -18.99 7.15 4.55
C ALA A 71 -18.63 7.58 3.11
N SER A 72 -18.05 6.67 2.32
CA SER A 72 -17.68 6.95 0.93
C SER A 72 -18.89 7.30 0.06
N GLY A 73 -20.07 6.76 0.38
CA GLY A 73 -21.30 6.93 -0.42
C GLY A 73 -21.18 6.37 -1.85
N SER A 74 -20.21 5.47 -2.09
CA SER A 74 -19.91 4.94 -3.42
C SER A 74 -20.46 3.54 -3.66
N TYR A 75 -21.11 2.95 -2.65
CA TYR A 75 -21.58 1.56 -2.67
C TYR A 75 -23.03 1.46 -2.23
N THR A 76 -23.79 0.52 -2.83
CA THR A 76 -25.12 0.16 -2.34
C THR A 76 -25.00 -0.72 -1.08
N PRO A 77 -26.07 -0.85 -0.26
CA PRO A 77 -26.05 -1.76 0.89
C PRO A 77 -25.68 -3.21 0.52
N GLU A 78 -26.16 -3.70 -0.62
CA GLU A 78 -25.87 -5.05 -1.11
C GLU A 78 -24.40 -5.22 -1.49
N GLN A 79 -23.80 -4.20 -2.14
CA GLN A 79 -22.37 -4.19 -2.46
C GLN A 79 -21.51 -4.15 -1.20
N MET A 80 -21.87 -3.32 -0.23
CA MET A 80 -21.20 -3.28 1.06
C MET A 80 -21.28 -4.63 1.78
N ALA A 81 -22.45 -5.26 1.82
CA ALA A 81 -22.66 -6.58 2.43
C ALA A 81 -21.77 -7.64 1.76
N GLU A 82 -21.68 -7.62 0.43
CA GLU A 82 -20.85 -8.56 -0.33
C GLU A 82 -19.35 -8.36 -0.06
N HIS A 83 -18.87 -7.11 0.00
CA HIS A 83 -17.47 -6.82 0.36
C HIS A 83 -17.16 -7.26 1.79
N MET A 84 -18.07 -7.00 2.73
CA MET A 84 -17.93 -7.45 4.12
C MET A 84 -17.88 -8.97 4.23
N ARG A 85 -18.69 -9.69 3.44
CA ARG A 85 -18.68 -11.16 3.41
C ARG A 85 -17.34 -11.70 2.92
N VAL A 86 -16.75 -11.14 1.88
CA VAL A 86 -15.42 -11.54 1.40
C VAL A 86 -14.35 -11.27 2.46
N VAL A 87 -14.41 -10.16 3.16
CA VAL A 87 -13.49 -9.91 4.29
C VAL A 87 -13.64 -10.98 5.36
N ARG A 88 -14.89 -11.29 5.78
CA ARG A 88 -15.17 -12.29 6.82
C ARG A 88 -14.68 -13.69 6.42
N ASP A 89 -15.02 -14.13 5.20
CA ASP A 89 -14.91 -15.54 4.81
C ASP A 89 -13.56 -15.88 4.17
N VAL A 90 -12.84 -14.88 3.64
CA VAL A 90 -11.59 -15.11 2.89
C VAL A 90 -10.41 -14.39 3.52
N VAL A 91 -10.55 -13.11 3.90
CA VAL A 91 -9.42 -12.33 4.41
C VAL A 91 -9.15 -12.63 5.88
N ILE A 92 -10.15 -12.55 6.72
CA ILE A 92 -10.01 -12.76 8.18
C ILE A 92 -9.34 -14.12 8.50
N PRO A 93 -9.70 -15.26 7.86
CA PRO A 93 -9.02 -16.53 8.10
C PRO A 93 -7.52 -16.52 7.77
N SER A 94 -7.05 -15.60 6.92
CA SER A 94 -5.64 -15.48 6.54
C SER A 94 -4.80 -14.62 7.49
N LEU A 95 -5.42 -13.88 8.41
CA LEU A 95 -4.73 -12.91 9.27
C LEU A 95 -3.96 -13.58 10.44
N GLY A 96 -4.07 -14.90 10.58
CA GLY A 96 -3.36 -15.65 11.61
C GLY A 96 -3.86 -15.42 13.03
N PRO A 97 -3.10 -15.85 14.05
CA PRO A 97 -3.49 -15.67 15.45
C PRO A 97 -3.40 -14.21 15.86
N ARG A 98 -4.18 -13.82 16.87
CA ARG A 98 -4.11 -12.50 17.49
C ARG A 98 -2.69 -12.20 18.00
N PRO A 99 -2.22 -10.94 17.94
CA PRO A 99 -0.90 -10.58 18.42
C PRO A 99 -0.72 -10.92 19.91
N SER A 100 0.39 -11.58 20.23
CA SER A 100 0.79 -11.87 21.60
C SER A 100 2.31 -11.66 21.73
N LYS A 101 2.86 -11.88 22.93
CA LYS A 101 4.34 -11.86 23.08
C LYS A 101 5.05 -12.89 22.20
N ALA A 102 4.37 -13.99 21.88
CA ALA A 102 4.90 -15.11 21.07
C ALA A 102 4.42 -15.04 19.60
N ALA A 103 3.26 -14.44 19.33
CA ALA A 103 2.71 -14.35 17.98
C ALA A 103 3.20 -13.11 17.26
N ALA A 104 3.46 -13.28 15.97
CA ALA A 104 3.95 -12.20 15.10
C ALA A 104 2.90 -11.09 14.91
N LYS A 105 3.36 -9.85 14.95
CA LYS A 105 2.55 -8.69 14.54
C LYS A 105 2.61 -8.50 13.03
N GLY A 106 1.54 -7.99 12.44
CA GLY A 106 1.55 -7.52 11.07
C GLY A 106 2.56 -6.38 10.86
N LEU A 107 3.07 -6.25 9.65
CA LEU A 107 4.03 -5.21 9.26
C LEU A 107 3.38 -4.10 8.40
N ILE A 108 2.10 -4.28 8.05
CA ILE A 108 1.36 -3.37 7.18
C ILE A 108 0.91 -2.11 7.90
N THR A 109 0.61 -2.18 9.20
CA THR A 109 0.19 -1.05 10.03
C THR A 109 1.15 -0.82 11.20
N LEU A 110 1.09 0.37 11.79
CA LEU A 110 1.94 0.72 12.94
C LEU A 110 1.58 -0.04 14.21
N ASP A 111 0.31 -0.36 14.42
CA ASP A 111 -0.16 -1.09 15.59
C ASP A 111 0.00 -2.61 15.46
N GLY A 112 0.40 -3.07 14.27
CA GLY A 112 0.60 -4.47 13.95
C GLY A 112 -0.66 -5.20 13.49
N THR A 113 -1.75 -4.49 13.20
CA THR A 113 -2.94 -5.05 12.54
C THR A 113 -2.57 -5.42 11.11
N PRO A 114 -2.78 -6.67 10.66
CA PRO A 114 -2.43 -7.10 9.31
C PRO A 114 -3.49 -6.76 8.26
N PHE A 115 -4.32 -5.77 8.52
CA PHE A 115 -5.39 -5.31 7.65
C PHE A 115 -5.45 -3.78 7.67
N GLU A 116 -5.34 -3.15 6.50
CA GLU A 116 -5.31 -1.71 6.34
C GLU A 116 -6.36 -1.26 5.31
N PRO A 117 -7.52 -0.77 5.76
CA PRO A 117 -8.47 -0.13 4.87
C PRO A 117 -7.96 1.25 4.46
N SER A 118 -8.24 1.64 3.23
CA SER A 118 -7.87 2.94 2.68
C SER A 118 -8.98 3.55 1.84
N TRP A 119 -9.00 4.86 1.78
CA TRP A 119 -9.99 5.62 1.04
C TRP A 119 -9.31 6.53 0.02
N ASN A 120 -9.55 6.26 -1.25
CA ASN A 120 -8.97 7.00 -2.35
C ASN A 120 -9.98 7.99 -2.93
N PHE A 121 -9.57 9.25 -3.04
CA PHE A 121 -10.37 10.33 -3.58
C PHE A 121 -9.90 10.69 -4.99
N THR A 122 -10.85 10.84 -5.89
CA THR A 122 -10.66 11.39 -7.23
C THR A 122 -11.78 12.38 -7.52
N ARG A 123 -11.65 13.18 -8.58
CA ARG A 123 -12.68 14.15 -8.93
C ARG A 123 -14.04 13.45 -9.12
N GLY A 124 -15.02 13.84 -8.30
CA GLY A 124 -16.41 13.36 -8.38
C GLY A 124 -16.67 11.93 -7.88
N ARG A 125 -15.64 11.21 -7.40
CA ARG A 125 -15.83 9.85 -6.83
C ARG A 125 -14.75 9.48 -5.83
N SER A 126 -15.03 8.45 -5.06
CA SER A 126 -14.03 7.80 -4.22
C SER A 126 -14.06 6.27 -4.38
N VAL A 127 -12.94 5.64 -4.08
CA VAL A 127 -12.79 4.19 -4.10
C VAL A 127 -12.26 3.74 -2.75
N VAL A 128 -12.98 2.83 -2.11
CA VAL A 128 -12.51 2.18 -0.88
C VAL A 128 -11.69 0.96 -1.25
N ARG A 129 -10.64 0.74 -0.50
CA ARG A 129 -9.70 -0.36 -0.68
C ARG A 129 -9.37 -0.94 0.66
N TYR A 130 -8.81 -2.13 0.65
CA TYR A 130 -7.98 -2.57 1.76
C TYR A 130 -6.79 -3.34 1.24
N ALA A 131 -5.72 -3.31 2.01
CA ALA A 131 -4.64 -4.23 1.85
C ALA A 131 -4.46 -5.05 3.11
N PHE A 132 -3.87 -6.22 2.99
CA PHE A 132 -3.68 -7.11 4.12
C PHE A 132 -2.43 -7.97 3.94
N GLU A 133 -1.90 -8.38 5.06
CA GLU A 133 -0.77 -9.29 5.15
C GLU A 133 -1.25 -10.66 5.63
N PRO A 134 -1.18 -11.70 4.81
CA PRO A 134 -1.46 -13.06 5.27
C PRO A 134 -0.42 -13.49 6.30
N LEU A 135 -0.88 -13.87 7.49
CA LEU A 135 -0.04 -14.26 8.62
C LEU A 135 -0.26 -15.75 8.97
N TRP A 136 -0.03 -16.61 7.99
CA TRP A 136 0.00 -18.03 8.32
C TRP A 136 1.15 -18.34 9.28
N ASP A 137 1.09 -19.49 9.92
CA ASP A 137 2.11 -19.95 10.86
C ASP A 137 3.50 -19.94 10.20
N THR A 138 4.20 -18.82 10.42
CA THR A 138 5.56 -18.58 9.91
C THR A 138 6.53 -18.99 10.99
N GLY A 139 7.22 -20.11 10.79
CA GLY A 139 8.29 -20.53 11.69
C GLY A 139 8.16 -21.94 12.28
N SER A 140 7.03 -22.60 12.13
CA SER A 140 6.86 -24.01 12.54
C SER A 140 7.57 -24.98 11.59
N ASN A 141 7.86 -24.59 10.33
CA ASN A 141 8.59 -25.41 9.37
C ASN A 141 10.04 -24.93 9.21
N PRO A 142 11.05 -25.73 9.65
CA PRO A 142 12.47 -25.38 9.48
C PRO A 142 12.89 -25.19 8.02
N GLU A 143 12.24 -25.89 7.07
CA GLU A 143 12.54 -25.80 5.63
C GLU A 143 11.98 -24.52 4.99
N GLU A 144 10.96 -23.93 5.62
CA GLU A 144 10.31 -22.69 5.16
C GLU A 144 10.21 -21.68 6.30
N PRO A 145 11.33 -21.19 6.78
CA PRO A 145 11.38 -20.36 8.00
C PRO A 145 10.70 -19.01 7.87
N PHE A 146 10.39 -18.59 6.65
CA PHE A 146 9.67 -17.35 6.37
C PHE A 146 8.21 -17.59 5.97
N GLY A 147 7.76 -18.85 5.87
CA GLY A 147 6.47 -19.22 5.33
C GLY A 147 6.39 -19.02 3.82
N GLY A 148 5.20 -19.09 3.27
CA GLY A 148 4.97 -18.74 1.87
C GLY A 148 4.47 -19.87 0.99
N ARG A 149 4.56 -21.14 1.44
CA ARG A 149 4.09 -22.31 0.67
C ARG A 149 2.62 -22.20 0.24
N GLN A 150 1.81 -21.60 1.10
CA GLN A 150 0.38 -21.45 0.88
C GLN A 150 0.03 -20.28 -0.06
N VAL A 151 0.98 -19.37 -0.31
CA VAL A 151 0.76 -18.12 -1.05
C VAL A 151 0.17 -18.34 -2.46
N PRO A 152 0.71 -19.24 -3.31
CA PRO A 152 0.15 -19.44 -4.65
C PRO A 152 -1.29 -19.96 -4.63
N GLU A 153 -1.59 -20.90 -3.74
CA GLU A 153 -2.95 -21.44 -3.62
C GLU A 153 -3.92 -20.36 -3.09
N PHE A 154 -3.49 -19.60 -2.12
CA PHE A 154 -4.30 -18.51 -1.58
C PHE A 154 -4.56 -17.41 -2.62
N ALA A 155 -3.60 -17.07 -3.47
CA ALA A 155 -3.83 -16.17 -4.59
C ALA A 155 -4.93 -16.69 -5.53
N ARG A 156 -4.99 -18.00 -5.75
CA ARG A 156 -6.08 -18.63 -6.52
C ARG A 156 -7.42 -18.57 -5.79
N VAL A 157 -7.44 -18.71 -4.47
CA VAL A 157 -8.67 -18.48 -3.69
C VAL A 157 -9.15 -17.05 -3.87
N LEU A 158 -8.25 -16.06 -3.76
CA LEU A 158 -8.58 -14.65 -3.94
C LEU A 158 -9.07 -14.35 -5.37
N SER A 159 -8.50 -14.98 -6.38
CA SER A 159 -8.93 -14.79 -7.77
C SER A 159 -10.38 -15.22 -8.02
N ARG A 160 -10.92 -16.17 -7.25
CA ARG A 160 -12.32 -16.61 -7.35
C ARG A 160 -13.33 -15.59 -6.83
N VAL A 161 -12.89 -14.69 -5.94
CA VAL A 161 -13.74 -13.61 -5.38
C VAL A 161 -13.39 -12.24 -5.97
N ALA A 162 -12.41 -12.19 -6.86
CA ALA A 162 -11.99 -11.00 -7.60
C ALA A 162 -12.82 -10.84 -8.90
N ALA A 163 -12.54 -9.75 -9.63
CA ALA A 163 -13.14 -9.53 -10.95
C ALA A 163 -12.80 -10.67 -11.92
N PRO A 164 -13.69 -10.98 -12.86
CA PRO A 164 -13.53 -12.13 -13.79
C PRO A 164 -12.27 -12.05 -14.68
N ASP A 165 -11.76 -10.84 -14.92
CA ASP A 165 -10.54 -10.58 -15.69
C ASP A 165 -9.24 -10.72 -14.87
N THR A 166 -9.32 -11.27 -13.68
CA THR A 166 -8.15 -11.48 -12.80
C THR A 166 -7.18 -12.47 -13.43
N HIS A 167 -5.91 -12.06 -13.54
CA HIS A 167 -4.82 -12.82 -14.14
C HIS A 167 -3.63 -12.90 -13.18
N LEU A 168 -3.19 -14.13 -12.85
CA LEU A 168 -2.11 -14.37 -11.87
C LEU A 168 -0.73 -14.63 -12.48
N GLY A 169 -0.56 -14.59 -13.81
CA GLY A 169 0.68 -14.98 -14.46
C GLY A 169 1.91 -14.18 -14.01
N TRP A 170 1.80 -12.87 -13.84
CA TRP A 170 2.88 -12.05 -13.29
C TRP A 170 3.09 -12.29 -11.79
N PHE A 171 2.01 -12.49 -11.04
CA PHE A 171 2.08 -12.87 -9.64
C PHE A 171 2.91 -14.14 -9.44
N ASP A 172 2.59 -15.19 -10.18
CA ASP A 172 3.28 -16.49 -10.09
C ASP A 172 4.77 -16.36 -10.46
N GLN A 173 5.13 -15.57 -11.48
CA GLN A 173 6.51 -15.33 -11.89
C GLN A 173 7.31 -14.58 -10.80
N ILE A 174 6.74 -13.52 -10.23
CA ILE A 174 7.42 -12.74 -9.18
C ILE A 174 7.59 -13.62 -7.94
N TRP A 175 6.54 -14.32 -7.54
CA TRP A 175 6.58 -15.20 -6.37
C TRP A 175 7.64 -16.31 -6.53
N ALA A 176 7.62 -17.02 -7.65
CA ALA A 176 8.60 -18.08 -7.93
C ALA A 176 10.05 -17.57 -7.90
N ARG A 177 10.29 -16.33 -8.30
CA ARG A 177 11.65 -15.75 -8.35
C ARG A 177 12.12 -15.20 -7.00
N TRP A 178 11.24 -14.64 -6.20
CA TRP A 178 11.61 -13.92 -4.97
C TRP A 178 11.34 -14.70 -3.69
N ASN A 179 10.51 -15.73 -3.74
CA ASN A 179 10.39 -16.64 -2.60
C ASN A 179 11.72 -17.33 -2.32
N VAL A 180 12.16 -17.31 -1.07
CA VAL A 180 13.42 -17.94 -0.65
C VAL A 180 13.13 -19.20 0.14
N ALA A 181 13.81 -20.27 -0.22
CA ALA A 181 13.71 -21.58 0.43
C ALA A 181 15.09 -22.24 0.53
N GLY A 182 15.21 -23.29 1.30
CA GLY A 182 16.44 -24.06 1.46
C GLY A 182 17.65 -23.17 1.79
N ASP A 183 18.73 -23.29 0.99
CA ASP A 183 19.98 -22.53 1.20
C ASP A 183 19.81 -21.02 1.09
N GLU A 184 18.91 -20.53 0.25
CA GLU A 184 18.63 -19.09 0.18
C GLU A 184 17.99 -18.59 1.48
N ALA A 185 17.05 -19.33 2.04
CA ALA A 185 16.45 -18.99 3.32
C ALA A 185 17.46 -19.02 4.47
N ALA A 186 18.40 -19.98 4.45
CA ALA A 186 19.48 -20.05 5.44
C ALA A 186 20.40 -18.82 5.34
N ARG A 187 20.82 -18.42 4.12
CA ARG A 187 21.63 -17.21 3.90
C ARG A 187 20.90 -15.95 4.34
N ALA A 188 19.60 -15.81 4.00
CA ALA A 188 18.80 -14.66 4.44
C ALA A 188 18.72 -14.55 5.97
N LYS A 189 18.52 -15.67 6.68
CA LYS A 189 18.56 -15.71 8.14
C LYS A 189 19.91 -15.28 8.70
N GLN A 190 21.00 -15.82 8.16
CA GLN A 190 22.35 -15.45 8.57
C GLN A 190 22.60 -13.96 8.37
N ALA A 191 22.18 -13.39 7.24
CA ALA A 191 22.29 -11.96 6.97
C ALA A 191 21.46 -11.11 7.96
N LEU A 192 20.23 -11.52 8.30
CA LEU A 192 19.43 -10.86 9.33
C LEU A 192 20.16 -10.83 10.68
N MET A 193 20.73 -11.96 11.09
CA MET A 193 21.49 -12.04 12.35
C MET A 193 22.75 -11.17 12.33
N ALA A 194 23.46 -11.12 11.21
CA ALA A 194 24.63 -10.24 11.04
C ALA A 194 24.25 -8.74 11.14
N HIS A 195 23.00 -8.38 10.83
CA HIS A 195 22.46 -7.04 11.04
C HIS A 195 21.81 -6.83 12.43
N GLY A 196 22.11 -7.69 13.39
CA GLY A 196 21.60 -7.58 14.76
C GLY A 196 20.12 -7.88 14.93
N LYS A 197 19.48 -8.52 13.95
CA LYS A 197 18.09 -8.98 14.06
C LYS A 197 18.06 -10.42 14.59
N PRO A 198 17.08 -10.78 15.43
CA PRO A 198 16.92 -12.18 15.84
C PRO A 198 16.61 -13.08 14.64
N ALA A 199 16.99 -14.34 14.70
CA ALA A 199 16.69 -15.33 13.64
C ALA A 199 15.18 -15.50 13.39
N SER A 200 14.34 -15.16 14.37
CA SER A 200 12.88 -15.12 14.31
C SER A 200 12.31 -13.79 13.81
N ALA A 201 13.17 -12.83 13.41
CA ALA A 201 12.70 -11.55 12.90
C ALA A 201 11.82 -11.77 11.67
N ARG A 202 10.61 -11.21 11.72
CA ARG A 202 9.75 -11.18 10.55
C ARG A 202 10.24 -10.17 9.53
N VAL A 203 10.15 -10.58 8.29
CA VAL A 203 10.42 -9.75 7.12
C VAL A 203 9.24 -9.89 6.18
N PRO A 204 8.65 -8.80 5.70
CA PRO A 204 7.51 -8.88 4.81
C PRO A 204 7.93 -9.53 3.49
N GLN A 205 7.07 -10.41 2.96
CA GLN A 205 7.27 -11.02 1.65
C GLN A 205 6.21 -10.58 0.66
N LEU A 206 4.97 -10.43 1.15
CA LEU A 206 3.82 -10.19 0.31
C LEU A 206 2.74 -9.44 1.07
N PHE A 207 2.14 -8.44 0.41
CA PHE A 207 0.82 -7.97 0.75
C PHE A 207 -0.11 -8.15 -0.42
N LEU A 208 -1.38 -8.32 -0.12
CA LEU A 208 -2.47 -8.45 -1.06
C LEU A 208 -3.47 -7.33 -0.82
N ALA A 209 -4.17 -6.91 -1.86
CA ALA A 209 -5.14 -5.84 -1.73
C ALA A 209 -6.30 -6.01 -2.70
N PHE A 210 -7.44 -5.44 -2.34
CA PHE A 210 -8.56 -5.26 -3.23
C PHE A 210 -8.94 -3.78 -3.36
N ASP A 211 -9.08 -3.33 -4.61
CA ASP A 211 -9.78 -2.09 -4.94
C ASP A 211 -11.24 -2.43 -5.26
N HIS A 212 -12.18 -1.70 -4.66
CA HIS A 212 -13.61 -1.95 -4.81
C HIS A 212 -14.22 -1.01 -5.86
N HIS A 213 -14.72 -1.57 -6.94
CA HIS A 213 -15.38 -0.83 -8.02
C HIS A 213 -16.83 -1.30 -8.15
N GLY A 214 -17.76 -0.65 -7.43
CA GLY A 214 -19.13 -1.14 -7.30
C GLY A 214 -19.14 -2.52 -6.64
N ALA A 215 -19.63 -3.54 -7.33
CA ALA A 215 -19.62 -4.94 -6.85
C ALA A 215 -18.29 -5.66 -7.10
N GLU A 216 -17.45 -5.15 -8.01
CA GLU A 216 -16.19 -5.80 -8.39
C GLU A 216 -15.06 -5.52 -7.41
N ARG A 217 -14.15 -6.46 -7.29
CA ARG A 217 -12.94 -6.40 -6.48
C ARG A 217 -11.73 -6.67 -7.37
N ARG A 218 -10.86 -5.68 -7.55
CA ARG A 218 -9.63 -5.82 -8.33
C ARG A 218 -8.47 -6.20 -7.44
N LEU A 219 -7.95 -7.40 -7.66
CA LEU A 219 -6.82 -7.93 -6.89
C LEU A 219 -5.52 -7.25 -7.28
N LYS A 220 -4.72 -6.93 -6.27
CA LYS A 220 -3.34 -6.42 -6.38
C LYS A 220 -2.43 -7.20 -5.47
N SER A 221 -1.16 -7.28 -5.85
CA SER A 221 -0.11 -7.85 -5.00
C SER A 221 1.07 -6.90 -4.87
N TYR A 222 1.73 -6.99 -3.72
CA TYR A 222 2.91 -6.20 -3.36
C TYR A 222 3.98 -7.16 -2.88
N HIS A 223 5.03 -7.31 -3.66
CA HIS A 223 6.10 -8.27 -3.42
C HIS A 223 7.34 -7.56 -2.89
N PHE A 224 7.97 -8.12 -1.87
CA PHE A 224 9.14 -7.55 -1.22
C PHE A 224 10.40 -8.27 -1.64
N PRO A 225 11.39 -7.56 -2.24
CA PRO A 225 12.65 -8.16 -2.67
C PRO A 225 13.64 -8.41 -1.51
N ILE A 226 13.31 -7.94 -0.30
CA ILE A 226 14.28 -7.87 0.81
C ILE A 226 14.88 -9.24 1.18
N LEU A 227 14.09 -10.30 1.24
CA LEU A 227 14.63 -11.63 1.53
C LEU A 227 15.56 -12.12 0.43
N LYS A 228 15.24 -11.87 -0.82
CA LYS A 228 16.11 -12.19 -1.96
C LYS A 228 17.39 -11.37 -1.94
N HIS A 229 17.30 -10.08 -1.58
CA HIS A 229 18.45 -9.23 -1.34
C HIS A 229 19.37 -9.81 -0.26
N LEU A 230 18.82 -10.17 0.90
CA LEU A 230 19.57 -10.75 2.02
C LEU A 230 20.23 -12.10 1.65
N ALA A 231 19.55 -12.90 0.82
CA ALA A 231 20.05 -14.20 0.39
C ALA A 231 21.15 -14.11 -0.67
N THR A 232 21.14 -13.06 -1.52
CA THR A 232 21.99 -12.99 -2.72
C THR A 232 22.98 -11.83 -2.72
N GLY A 233 22.79 -10.80 -1.89
CA GLY A 233 23.58 -9.57 -1.90
C GLY A 233 23.24 -8.62 -3.06
N VAL A 234 22.31 -8.97 -3.96
CA VAL A 234 21.88 -8.10 -5.06
C VAL A 234 21.01 -6.98 -4.50
N SER A 235 21.22 -5.73 -4.93
CA SER A 235 20.44 -4.59 -4.42
C SER A 235 18.95 -4.72 -4.75
N THR A 236 18.10 -4.15 -3.90
CA THR A 236 16.64 -4.21 -4.09
C THR A 236 16.20 -3.49 -5.36
N GLU A 237 16.85 -2.37 -5.73
CA GLU A 237 16.61 -1.63 -6.96
C GLU A 237 16.87 -2.52 -8.20
N LYS A 238 18.02 -3.23 -8.19
CA LYS A 238 18.35 -4.14 -9.28
C LYS A 238 17.37 -5.31 -9.36
N LEU A 239 17.02 -5.93 -8.23
CA LEU A 239 16.03 -7.02 -8.18
C LEU A 239 14.68 -6.59 -8.77
N VAL A 240 14.22 -5.39 -8.43
CA VAL A 240 12.95 -4.85 -8.91
C VAL A 240 13.00 -4.56 -10.41
N LEU A 241 14.06 -3.92 -10.90
CA LEU A 241 14.20 -3.57 -12.31
C LEU A 241 14.39 -4.80 -13.20
N ASP A 242 15.20 -5.77 -12.77
CA ASP A 242 15.37 -7.03 -13.47
C ASP A 242 14.05 -7.81 -13.54
N MET A 243 13.33 -7.92 -12.40
CA MET A 243 12.04 -8.61 -12.35
C MET A 243 11.05 -7.97 -13.33
N MET A 244 10.95 -6.65 -13.34
CA MET A 244 10.04 -5.92 -14.20
C MET A 244 10.27 -6.21 -15.68
N THR A 245 11.52 -6.27 -16.12
CA THR A 245 11.89 -6.54 -17.52
C THR A 245 11.82 -8.02 -17.90
N ASP A 246 11.86 -8.91 -16.91
CA ASP A 246 11.81 -10.36 -17.10
C ASP A 246 10.39 -10.93 -17.08
N LEU A 247 9.37 -10.14 -16.70
CA LEU A 247 7.97 -10.56 -16.73
C LEU A 247 7.53 -11.01 -18.12
N ARG A 248 6.79 -12.10 -18.22
CA ARG A 248 6.26 -12.63 -19.49
C ARG A 248 4.75 -12.90 -19.39
N PRO A 249 3.98 -12.49 -20.41
CA PRO A 249 4.35 -11.54 -21.48
C PRO A 249 4.49 -10.11 -20.96
N GLY A 250 5.03 -9.19 -21.72
CA GLY A 250 4.96 -7.75 -21.52
C GLY A 250 6.18 -7.08 -20.86
N GLY A 251 7.14 -7.83 -20.29
CA GLY A 251 8.34 -7.24 -19.68
C GLY A 251 9.20 -6.45 -20.67
N ASP A 252 9.22 -6.84 -21.95
CA ASP A 252 9.93 -6.11 -22.98
C ASP A 252 9.38 -4.69 -23.18
N GLU A 253 8.07 -4.52 -23.01
CA GLU A 253 7.38 -3.23 -23.10
C GLU A 253 7.68 -2.30 -21.89
N LEU A 254 8.25 -2.84 -20.82
CA LEU A 254 8.63 -2.10 -19.61
C LEU A 254 10.09 -1.64 -19.64
N ARG A 255 10.92 -2.06 -20.63
CA ARG A 255 12.37 -1.81 -20.65
C ARG A 255 12.73 -0.32 -20.67
N ALA A 256 12.02 0.49 -21.45
CA ALA A 256 12.32 1.92 -21.55
C ALA A 256 12.11 2.62 -20.19
N ALA A 257 11.01 2.33 -19.52
CA ALA A 257 10.75 2.86 -18.19
C ALA A 257 11.74 2.32 -17.14
N ALA A 258 12.11 1.02 -17.21
CA ALA A 258 13.11 0.43 -16.32
C ALA A 258 14.49 1.09 -16.48
N ALA A 259 14.92 1.38 -17.71
CA ALA A 259 16.17 2.11 -17.98
C ALA A 259 16.12 3.54 -17.41
N LYS A 260 14.99 4.24 -17.54
CA LYS A 260 14.77 5.56 -16.94
C LYS A 260 14.84 5.50 -15.42
N MET A 261 14.18 4.51 -14.79
CA MET A 261 14.23 4.29 -13.35
C MET A 261 15.65 3.95 -12.87
N LYS A 262 16.38 3.12 -13.61
CA LYS A 262 17.79 2.85 -13.29
C LYS A 262 18.61 4.13 -13.26
N THR A 263 18.48 4.95 -14.31
CA THR A 263 19.19 6.25 -14.40
C THR A 263 18.79 7.17 -13.23
N PHE A 264 17.53 7.18 -12.83
CA PHE A 264 17.06 7.92 -11.66
C PHE A 264 17.75 7.42 -10.37
N PHE A 265 17.73 6.13 -10.08
CA PHE A 265 18.36 5.58 -8.87
C PHE A 265 19.88 5.85 -8.84
N ASP A 266 20.54 5.83 -10.00
CA ASP A 266 21.98 6.12 -10.09
C ASP A 266 22.32 7.61 -9.89
N ARG A 267 21.40 8.55 -10.15
CA ARG A 267 21.69 10.00 -10.23
C ARG A 267 21.02 10.84 -9.14
N THR A 268 19.99 10.32 -8.49
CA THR A 268 19.24 11.11 -7.51
C THR A 268 20.11 11.59 -6.37
N LYS A 269 19.94 12.86 -6.00
CA LYS A 269 20.59 13.47 -4.83
C LYS A 269 20.02 12.98 -3.49
N TYR A 270 18.83 12.39 -3.55
CA TYR A 270 18.12 11.88 -2.39
C TYR A 270 17.96 10.36 -2.52
N PRO A 271 18.96 9.58 -2.07
CA PRO A 271 18.93 8.12 -2.22
C PRO A 271 17.62 7.52 -1.74
N ALA A 272 17.02 6.69 -2.57
CA ALA A 272 15.77 6.01 -2.30
C ALA A 272 15.97 4.50 -2.47
N ALA A 273 15.61 3.72 -1.45
CA ALA A 273 15.69 2.26 -1.51
C ALA A 273 14.36 1.69 -2.00
N ALA A 274 14.43 0.78 -2.98
CA ALA A 274 13.25 0.07 -3.45
C ALA A 274 12.77 -0.94 -2.40
N GLU A 275 11.53 -0.79 -1.95
CA GLU A 275 10.93 -1.62 -0.89
C GLU A 275 10.02 -2.71 -1.46
N MET A 276 9.24 -2.39 -2.50
CA MET A 276 8.25 -3.30 -3.07
C MET A 276 8.09 -3.12 -4.58
N LEU A 277 7.74 -4.21 -5.23
CA LEU A 277 7.15 -4.25 -6.57
C LEU A 277 5.67 -4.65 -6.43
N SER A 278 4.77 -3.81 -6.92
CA SER A 278 3.35 -4.11 -6.95
C SER A 278 2.87 -4.26 -8.39
N ILE A 279 1.91 -5.14 -8.57
CA ILE A 279 1.22 -5.33 -9.84
C ILE A 279 -0.29 -5.33 -9.63
N ASP A 280 -1.02 -4.86 -10.63
CA ASP A 280 -2.44 -5.16 -10.75
C ASP A 280 -2.55 -6.59 -11.34
N CYS A 281 -3.30 -7.47 -10.69
CA CYS A 281 -3.49 -8.86 -11.14
C CYS A 281 -4.55 -8.92 -12.25
N VAL A 282 -4.25 -8.33 -13.40
CA VAL A 282 -5.10 -8.30 -14.60
C VAL A 282 -4.28 -8.68 -15.82
N ASP A 283 -4.88 -8.66 -17.03
CA ASP A 283 -4.15 -8.92 -18.27
C ASP A 283 -2.84 -8.13 -18.33
N PRO A 284 -1.68 -8.79 -18.55
CA PRO A 284 -0.37 -8.15 -18.61
C PRO A 284 -0.29 -6.94 -19.56
N ARG A 285 -1.07 -6.92 -20.63
CA ARG A 285 -1.09 -5.79 -21.59
C ARG A 285 -1.67 -4.50 -21.00
N THR A 286 -2.47 -4.60 -19.95
CA THR A 286 -3.13 -3.49 -19.27
C THR A 286 -2.68 -3.31 -17.84
N ALA A 287 -1.97 -4.29 -17.29
CA ALA A 287 -1.50 -4.30 -15.93
C ALA A 287 -0.52 -3.14 -15.67
N ARG A 288 -0.65 -2.50 -14.52
CA ARG A 288 0.33 -1.53 -14.05
C ARG A 288 1.35 -2.22 -13.18
N VAL A 289 2.60 -1.83 -13.36
CA VAL A 289 3.68 -2.15 -12.44
C VAL A 289 3.98 -0.91 -11.60
N LYS A 290 4.17 -1.08 -10.30
CA LYS A 290 4.50 0.01 -9.38
C LYS A 290 5.72 -0.35 -8.56
N ILE A 291 6.72 0.51 -8.59
CA ILE A 291 7.85 0.45 -7.69
C ILE A 291 7.57 1.37 -6.51
N TYR A 292 7.73 0.87 -5.30
CA TYR A 292 7.70 1.66 -4.08
C TYR A 292 9.12 1.84 -3.60
N ALA A 293 9.57 3.08 -3.51
CA ALA A 293 10.89 3.38 -2.98
C ALA A 293 10.82 4.52 -1.96
N ARG A 294 11.60 4.37 -0.91
CA ARG A 294 11.59 5.31 0.23
C ARG A 294 12.90 6.06 0.33
N THR A 295 12.79 7.36 0.60
CA THR A 295 13.91 8.20 1.02
C THR A 295 13.66 8.77 2.42
N GLN A 296 14.73 8.98 3.16
CA GLN A 296 14.65 9.59 4.49
C GLN A 296 14.44 11.12 4.45
N SER A 297 14.73 11.76 3.32
CA SER A 297 14.47 13.18 3.14
C SER A 297 13.01 13.47 2.88
N ASN A 298 12.45 14.51 3.49
CA ASN A 298 11.06 14.94 3.34
C ASN A 298 10.92 16.41 2.94
N SER A 299 11.95 16.99 2.34
CA SER A 299 11.90 18.35 1.82
C SER A 299 11.09 18.44 0.51
N LEU A 300 10.61 19.65 0.19
CA LEU A 300 9.93 19.89 -1.10
C LEU A 300 10.88 19.67 -2.30
N ASP A 301 12.17 19.95 -2.12
CA ASP A 301 13.17 19.69 -3.15
C ASP A 301 13.37 18.18 -3.39
N THR A 302 13.27 17.36 -2.35
CA THR A 302 13.22 15.89 -2.49
C THR A 302 12.03 15.45 -3.35
N VAL A 303 10.86 16.03 -3.07
CA VAL A 303 9.63 15.71 -3.83
C VAL A 303 9.80 16.10 -5.30
N ARG A 304 10.28 17.31 -5.57
CA ARG A 304 10.52 17.77 -6.94
C ARG A 304 11.53 16.89 -7.67
N GLU A 305 12.68 16.62 -7.06
CA GLU A 305 13.73 15.78 -7.62
C GLU A 305 13.19 14.39 -8.00
N THR A 306 12.43 13.78 -7.08
CA THR A 306 11.88 12.44 -7.30
C THR A 306 10.75 12.44 -8.34
N MET A 307 9.82 13.39 -8.26
CA MET A 307 8.72 13.47 -9.24
C MET A 307 9.20 13.76 -10.66
N THR A 308 10.31 14.48 -10.81
CA THR A 308 10.93 14.73 -12.12
C THR A 308 11.95 13.66 -12.54
N LEU A 309 12.11 12.58 -11.74
CA LEU A 309 13.12 11.55 -11.94
C LEU A 309 14.53 12.15 -12.12
N ALA A 310 14.95 13.00 -11.19
CA ALA A 310 16.21 13.74 -11.26
C ALA A 310 16.36 14.57 -12.56
N GLY A 311 15.25 15.15 -13.04
CA GLY A 311 15.20 15.97 -14.26
C GLY A 311 15.03 15.17 -15.57
N LEU A 312 14.90 13.84 -15.53
CA LEU A 312 14.67 13.02 -16.72
C LEU A 312 13.24 13.09 -17.27
N GLN A 313 12.30 13.64 -16.48
CA GLN A 313 10.90 13.78 -16.86
C GLN A 313 10.38 15.14 -16.39
N THR A 314 10.29 16.09 -17.33
CA THR A 314 9.91 17.49 -17.07
C THR A 314 8.78 17.97 -17.98
N ASP A 315 7.97 17.03 -18.49
CA ASP A 315 6.79 17.36 -19.28
C ASP A 315 5.78 18.18 -18.44
N GLU A 316 4.87 18.88 -19.14
CA GLU A 316 3.91 19.79 -18.54
C GLU A 316 3.10 19.14 -17.41
N GLN A 317 2.62 17.92 -17.62
CA GLN A 317 1.83 17.19 -16.62
C GLN A 317 2.65 16.89 -15.34
N THR A 318 3.93 16.52 -15.49
CA THR A 318 4.83 16.29 -14.37
C THR A 318 5.08 17.59 -13.60
N MET A 319 5.37 18.68 -14.31
CA MET A 319 5.64 19.97 -13.68
C MET A 319 4.39 20.56 -13.01
N GLU A 320 3.22 20.38 -13.60
CA GLU A 320 1.95 20.75 -12.97
C GLU A 320 1.72 19.93 -11.68
N GLY A 321 2.00 18.62 -11.70
CA GLY A 321 1.93 17.76 -10.51
C GLY A 321 2.84 18.26 -9.39
N VAL A 322 4.10 18.60 -9.69
CA VAL A 322 5.05 19.21 -8.73
C VAL A 322 4.50 20.52 -8.18
N ALA A 323 3.99 21.39 -9.03
CA ALA A 323 3.45 22.69 -8.62
C ALA A 323 2.21 22.53 -7.72
N ARG A 324 1.35 21.55 -8.01
CA ARG A 324 0.18 21.21 -7.17
C ARG A 324 0.61 20.73 -5.80
N VAL A 325 1.56 19.76 -5.72
CA VAL A 325 2.07 19.29 -4.43
C VAL A 325 2.69 20.42 -3.62
N ALA A 326 3.45 21.31 -4.25
CA ALA A 326 4.07 22.44 -3.58
C ALA A 326 3.05 23.38 -2.88
N LYS A 327 1.85 23.53 -3.44
CA LYS A 327 0.80 24.38 -2.86
C LYS A 327 0.31 23.91 -1.49
N PHE A 328 0.23 22.60 -1.27
CA PHE A 328 -0.28 22.02 -0.02
C PHE A 328 0.78 21.29 0.80
N TRP A 329 2.05 21.38 0.41
CA TRP A 329 3.15 20.68 1.10
C TRP A 329 3.22 21.02 2.59
N HIS A 330 3.04 22.29 2.92
CA HIS A 330 3.01 22.79 4.31
C HIS A 330 1.87 22.15 5.14
N LEU A 331 0.73 21.84 4.54
CA LEU A 331 -0.38 21.15 5.22
C LEU A 331 -0.02 19.68 5.50
N LEU A 332 0.61 18.99 4.54
CA LEU A 332 1.05 17.61 4.73
C LEU A 332 2.10 17.48 5.83
N LEU A 333 2.94 18.49 6.00
CA LEU A 333 3.96 18.53 7.04
C LEU A 333 3.47 19.16 8.36
N ASP A 334 2.25 19.67 8.42
CA ASP A 334 1.69 20.43 9.54
C ASP A 334 2.56 21.65 9.92
N GLU A 335 3.06 22.39 8.92
CA GLU A 335 3.91 23.57 9.08
C GLU A 335 3.18 24.85 8.66
N ARG A 336 2.54 25.52 9.61
CA ARG A 336 1.76 26.74 9.34
C ARG A 336 2.62 27.98 9.10
N GLY A 337 3.82 28.01 9.62
CA GLY A 337 4.79 29.10 9.43
C GLY A 337 5.49 29.09 8.07
N GLY A 338 5.22 28.08 7.25
CA GLY A 338 5.97 27.80 6.04
C GLY A 338 7.30 27.10 6.30
N MET A 339 7.85 26.51 5.26
CA MET A 339 9.16 25.85 5.28
C MET A 339 9.97 26.27 4.06
N GLU A 340 11.27 26.40 4.19
CA GLU A 340 12.15 26.52 3.03
C GLU A 340 12.10 25.23 2.19
N ARG A 341 12.31 25.36 0.87
CA ARG A 341 12.14 24.23 -0.06
C ARG A 341 13.10 23.07 0.20
N GLY A 342 14.32 23.38 0.62
CA GLY A 342 15.33 22.37 0.95
C GLY A 342 15.26 21.86 2.39
N GLN A 343 14.42 22.45 3.23
CA GLN A 343 14.30 22.10 4.63
C GLN A 343 13.55 20.78 4.82
N ASN A 344 14.13 19.90 5.64
CA ASN A 344 13.45 18.70 6.14
C ASN A 344 12.72 19.01 7.45
N LYS A 345 11.51 18.48 7.60
CA LYS A 345 10.83 18.45 8.88
C LYS A 345 11.40 17.33 9.75
N GLU A 346 11.63 17.62 11.02
CA GLU A 346 11.94 16.59 12.00
C GLU A 346 10.73 15.67 12.22
N LEU A 347 10.95 14.37 12.10
CA LEU A 347 9.91 13.38 12.29
C LEU A 347 9.70 13.09 13.78
N ARG A 348 8.44 12.88 14.17
CA ARG A 348 8.04 12.64 15.57
C ARG A 348 8.63 11.36 16.16
N VAL A 349 8.77 10.32 15.33
CA VAL A 349 9.32 9.03 15.75
C VAL A 349 10.39 8.62 14.75
N LYS A 350 11.64 8.57 15.22
CA LYS A 350 12.82 8.35 14.35
C LYS A 350 13.10 6.88 14.02
N ALA A 351 12.44 5.94 14.67
CA ALA A 351 12.79 4.52 14.61
C ALA A 351 11.64 3.61 14.13
N THR A 352 10.78 4.08 13.25
CA THR A 352 9.72 3.25 12.67
C THR A 352 10.00 2.92 11.21
N HIS A 353 9.33 1.84 10.73
CA HIS A 353 9.35 1.45 9.33
C HIS A 353 8.70 2.47 8.38
N HIS A 354 8.11 3.55 8.90
CA HIS A 354 7.36 4.54 8.14
C HIS A 354 8.00 5.94 8.19
N THR A 355 9.31 6.04 8.38
CA THR A 355 10.01 7.32 8.33
C THR A 355 10.31 7.76 6.89
N GLY A 356 10.37 9.07 6.65
CA GLY A 356 10.63 9.63 5.33
C GLY A 356 9.41 9.62 4.40
N ILE A 357 9.66 9.76 3.11
CA ILE A 357 8.63 9.71 2.06
C ILE A 357 8.76 8.40 1.29
N CYS A 358 7.66 7.69 1.10
CA CYS A 358 7.58 6.61 0.13
C CYS A 358 7.04 7.16 -1.19
N PHE A 359 7.78 6.96 -2.26
CA PHE A 359 7.33 7.31 -3.60
C PHE A 359 6.84 6.08 -4.34
N VAL A 360 5.72 6.24 -5.03
CA VAL A 360 5.15 5.22 -5.92
C VAL A 360 5.44 5.62 -7.35
N PHE A 361 6.18 4.79 -8.04
CA PHE A 361 6.52 4.94 -9.46
C PHE A 361 5.63 3.99 -10.26
N GLU A 362 4.58 4.52 -10.86
CA GLU A 362 3.62 3.74 -11.65
C GLU A 362 4.03 3.73 -13.12
N ILE A 363 4.10 2.53 -13.69
CA ILE A 363 4.58 2.25 -15.03
C ILE A 363 3.54 1.40 -15.76
N ARG A 364 3.32 1.67 -17.03
CA ARG A 364 2.43 0.91 -17.91
C ARG A 364 3.21 0.29 -19.05
N PRO A 365 2.87 -0.92 -19.51
CA PRO A 365 3.45 -1.49 -20.72
C PRO A 365 3.33 -0.53 -21.90
N GLY A 366 4.36 -0.50 -22.74
CA GLY A 366 4.41 0.36 -23.93
C GLY A 366 4.65 1.85 -23.67
N SER A 367 4.78 2.28 -22.38
CA SER A 367 5.07 3.67 -22.03
C SER A 367 6.44 3.82 -21.39
N ASP A 368 7.18 4.84 -21.79
CA ASP A 368 8.41 5.26 -21.12
C ASP A 368 8.13 6.28 -19.99
N ARG A 369 6.89 6.74 -19.89
CA ARG A 369 6.46 7.67 -18.85
C ARG A 369 6.30 6.94 -17.52
N VAL A 370 6.83 7.52 -16.45
CA VAL A 370 6.68 7.05 -15.07
C VAL A 370 5.83 8.07 -14.29
N SER A 371 4.68 7.65 -13.81
CA SER A 371 3.86 8.51 -12.94
C SER A 371 4.34 8.39 -11.50
N VAL A 372 4.77 9.50 -10.89
CA VAL A 372 5.34 9.50 -9.54
C VAL A 372 4.39 10.15 -8.54
N LYS A 373 4.19 9.49 -7.41
CA LYS A 373 3.28 9.92 -6.34
C LYS A 373 4.00 9.87 -4.99
N PRO A 374 4.09 11.00 -4.25
CA PRO A 374 4.60 10.97 -2.90
C PRO A 374 3.55 10.44 -1.93
N GLN A 375 3.97 9.58 -1.01
CA GLN A 375 3.17 9.12 0.12
C GLN A 375 3.82 9.59 1.42
N MET A 376 3.08 10.42 2.16
CA MET A 376 3.53 10.97 3.43
C MET A 376 2.96 10.14 4.59
N PRO A 377 3.80 9.67 5.51
CA PRO A 377 3.31 9.02 6.72
C PRO A 377 2.77 10.10 7.67
N TRP A 378 1.50 10.36 7.57
CA TRP A 378 0.77 11.36 8.34
C TRP A 378 1.06 11.32 9.85
N CYS A 379 1.12 10.12 10.45
CA CYS A 379 1.47 9.95 11.86
C CYS A 379 2.86 10.47 12.24
N GLN A 380 3.75 10.65 11.27
CA GLN A 380 5.11 11.17 11.48
C GLN A 380 5.19 12.68 11.39
N THR A 381 4.25 13.31 10.71
CA THR A 381 4.30 14.75 10.40
C THR A 381 3.28 15.56 11.20
N ASN A 382 2.11 15.00 11.52
CA ASN A 382 1.04 15.70 12.21
C ASN A 382 1.03 15.43 13.71
N GLY A 383 0.61 16.42 14.48
CA GLY A 383 0.58 16.37 15.94
C GLY A 383 -0.41 15.36 16.51
N THR A 384 -1.61 15.27 15.90
CA THR A 384 -2.71 14.36 16.25
C THR A 384 -3.45 13.93 15.00
N ASP A 385 -4.24 12.86 15.10
CA ASP A 385 -5.10 12.40 13.99
C ASP A 385 -6.13 13.46 13.60
N ALA A 386 -6.71 14.15 14.57
CA ALA A 386 -7.63 15.25 14.32
C ALA A 386 -6.97 16.38 13.50
N ARG A 387 -5.73 16.73 13.85
CA ARG A 387 -4.96 17.75 13.14
C ARG A 387 -4.65 17.36 11.72
N GLY A 388 -4.25 16.13 11.51
CA GLY A 388 -4.03 15.63 10.18
C GLY A 388 -5.33 15.56 9.36
N ALA A 389 -6.48 15.18 9.97
CA ALA A 389 -7.76 15.21 9.29
C ALA A 389 -8.14 16.64 8.84
N GLU A 390 -7.95 17.65 9.69
CA GLU A 390 -8.12 19.05 9.32
C GLU A 390 -7.24 19.45 8.13
N ASN A 391 -5.95 19.09 8.17
CA ASN A 391 -5.01 19.40 7.10
C ASN A 391 -5.41 18.72 5.79
N PHE A 392 -5.84 17.46 5.83
CA PHE A 392 -6.29 16.75 4.64
C PHE A 392 -7.61 17.32 4.08
N ALA A 393 -8.56 17.67 4.94
CA ALA A 393 -9.78 18.38 4.52
C ALA A 393 -9.46 19.71 3.82
N ALA A 394 -8.46 20.44 4.34
CA ALA A 394 -7.97 21.66 3.69
C ALA A 394 -7.37 21.38 2.29
N VAL A 395 -6.63 20.27 2.12
CA VAL A 395 -6.13 19.84 0.81
C VAL A 395 -7.28 19.55 -0.15
N LEU A 396 -8.32 18.82 0.28
CA LEU A 396 -9.50 18.56 -0.55
C LEU A 396 -10.18 19.85 -1.00
N LYS A 397 -10.34 20.83 -0.10
CA LYS A 397 -10.87 22.17 -0.42
C LYS A 397 -10.02 22.90 -1.46
N MET A 398 -8.70 22.83 -1.34
CA MET A 398 -7.78 23.42 -2.33
C MET A 398 -7.90 22.81 -3.74
N PHE A 399 -8.39 21.57 -3.84
CA PHE A 399 -8.71 20.93 -5.12
C PHE A 399 -10.11 21.26 -5.64
N GLY A 400 -10.95 21.96 -4.87
CA GLY A 400 -12.37 22.18 -5.19
C GLY A 400 -13.18 20.89 -5.10
N TRP A 401 -12.86 20.04 -4.12
CA TRP A 401 -13.51 18.74 -3.90
C TRP A 401 -14.37 18.77 -2.61
N GLU A 402 -15.19 19.79 -2.49
CA GLU A 402 -16.04 20.03 -1.31
C GLU A 402 -16.96 18.86 -1.00
N ASP A 403 -17.48 18.17 -2.03
CA ASP A 403 -18.32 16.97 -1.86
C ASP A 403 -17.61 15.84 -1.09
N HIS A 404 -16.27 15.79 -1.18
CA HIS A 404 -15.48 14.83 -0.44
C HIS A 404 -15.18 15.25 1.00
N VAL A 405 -15.11 16.56 1.26
CA VAL A 405 -14.77 17.09 2.59
C VAL A 405 -15.78 16.61 3.63
N ASP A 406 -17.07 16.85 3.38
CA ASP A 406 -18.14 16.46 4.32
C ASP A 406 -18.16 14.95 4.60
N ARG A 407 -17.94 14.14 3.56
CA ARG A 407 -17.90 12.68 3.69
C ARG A 407 -16.67 12.22 4.46
N PHE A 408 -15.52 12.82 4.17
CA PHE A 408 -14.26 12.53 4.83
C PHE A 408 -14.33 12.88 6.32
N GLU A 409 -14.74 14.10 6.68
CA GLU A 409 -14.85 14.53 8.07
C GLU A 409 -15.81 13.63 8.87
N LYS A 410 -16.98 13.32 8.32
CA LYS A 410 -17.94 12.39 8.95
C LYS A 410 -17.37 10.97 9.09
N GLY A 411 -16.66 10.49 8.05
CA GLY A 411 -16.04 9.16 8.07
C GLY A 411 -14.93 9.04 9.12
N VAL A 412 -14.06 10.05 9.22
CA VAL A 412 -12.98 10.09 10.22
C VAL A 412 -13.55 10.18 11.64
N MET A 413 -14.56 11.04 11.87
CA MET A 413 -15.21 11.14 13.18
C MET A 413 -15.88 9.83 13.59
N ALA A 414 -16.54 9.15 12.66
CA ALA A 414 -17.15 7.85 12.92
C ALA A 414 -16.09 6.76 13.19
N ALA A 415 -14.98 6.76 12.46
CA ALA A 415 -13.88 5.83 12.67
C ALA A 415 -13.16 6.06 14.02
N ALA A 416 -12.97 7.32 14.43
CA ALA A 416 -12.35 7.68 15.69
C ALA A 416 -13.20 7.32 16.93
N SER A 417 -14.48 6.99 16.74
CA SER A 417 -15.42 6.59 17.81
C SER A 417 -15.53 5.07 17.97
N LEU A 418 -14.82 4.28 17.16
CA LEU A 418 -14.75 2.81 17.21
C LEU A 418 -13.70 2.32 18.21
#